data_90c554d8ef39f13d38e07a894e052d57
#
_entry.id   90c554d8ef39f13d38e07a894e052d57
#
_cell.length_a   1.000
_cell.length_b   1.000
_cell.length_c   1.000
_cell.angle_alpha   90.00
_cell.angle_beta   90.00
_cell.angle_gamma   90.00
#
_symmetry.space_group_name_H-M   'P 1'
#
loop_
_entity.id
_entity.type
_entity.pdbx_description
1 polymer ?
#
loop_
_entity_poly.entity_id
_entity_poly.type
_entity_poly.pdbx_seq_one_letter_code
_entity_poly.pdbx_strand_id
1 'polypeptide(L)' 'MNITVHFEKEQTTKDILLTGTSVNDLLEQLKINPETVLVVRNKEVITEDEILSENDNLQILSVISGG' A
#
# COMPACT_ATOMS: atom_id res chain seq x y z
N MET A 1 -10.23 -8.98 -2.51
CA MET A 1 -10.20 -8.10 -3.69
C MET A 1 -8.80 -8.03 -4.28
N ASN A 2 -8.72 -7.73 -5.55
CA ASN A 2 -7.43 -7.61 -6.22
C ASN A 2 -6.95 -6.17 -6.18
N ILE A 3 -5.72 -5.98 -5.70
CA ILE A 3 -5.11 -4.66 -5.59
C ILE A 3 -3.75 -4.70 -6.28
N THR A 4 -3.45 -3.68 -7.07
CA THR A 4 -2.15 -3.56 -7.70
C THR A 4 -1.31 -2.61 -6.86
N VAL A 5 -0.15 -3.05 -6.43
CA VAL A 5 0.72 -2.26 -5.55
C VAL A 5 2.07 -2.07 -6.21
N HIS A 6 2.47 -0.82 -6.35
CA HIS A 6 3.78 -0.47 -6.87
C HIS A 6 4.68 -0.09 -5.70
N PHE A 7 5.77 -0.82 -5.53
CA PHE A 7 6.76 -0.55 -4.48
C PHE A 7 7.82 0.38 -5.06
N GLU A 8 7.72 1.64 -4.73
CA GLU A 8 8.57 2.66 -5.31
C GLU A 8 10.06 2.40 -5.04
N LYS A 9 10.38 2.01 -3.82
CA LYS A 9 11.76 1.76 -3.45
C LYS A 9 12.41 0.67 -4.30
N GLU A 10 11.65 -0.35 -4.62
CA GLU A 10 12.15 -1.50 -5.36
C GLU A 10 11.84 -1.44 -6.84
N GLN A 11 11.07 -0.44 -7.26
CA GLN A 11 10.62 -0.31 -8.63
C GLN A 11 9.92 -1.58 -9.10
N THR A 12 9.11 -2.16 -8.23
CA THR A 12 8.43 -3.42 -8.50
C THR A 12 6.92 -3.25 -8.34
N THR A 13 6.17 -3.81 -9.27
CA THR A 13 4.71 -3.80 -9.20
C THR A 13 4.21 -5.22 -8.97
N LYS A 14 3.30 -5.37 -8.03
CA LYS A 14 2.74 -6.69 -7.71
C LYS A 14 1.22 -6.61 -7.63
N ASP A 15 0.57 -7.70 -8.04
CA ASP A 15 -0.86 -7.86 -7.85
C ASP A 15 -1.07 -8.62 -6.55
N ILE A 16 -1.83 -8.04 -5.65
CA ILE A 16 -2.06 -8.60 -4.34
C ILE A 16 -3.51 -9.00 -4.20
N LEU A 17 -3.75 -10.21 -3.72
CA LEU A 17 -5.10 -10.62 -3.37
C LEU A 17 -5.30 -10.24 -1.90
N LEU A 18 -5.99 -9.13 -1.68
CA LEU A 18 -6.20 -8.60 -0.35
C LEU A 18 -7.32 -9.36 0.35
N THR A 19 -7.06 -9.80 1.57
CA THR A 19 -8.06 -10.53 2.35
C THR A 19 -8.92 -9.59 3.20
N GLY A 20 -8.46 -8.37 3.42
CA GLY A 20 -9.22 -7.35 4.14
C GLY A 20 -9.81 -6.32 3.20
N THR A 21 -10.05 -5.11 3.70
CA THR A 21 -10.68 -4.05 2.93
C THR A 21 -9.98 -2.70 3.06
N SER A 22 -9.09 -2.53 4.02
CA SER A 22 -8.47 -1.23 4.26
C SER A 22 -6.98 -1.24 3.94
N VAL A 23 -6.41 -0.03 3.89
CA VAL A 23 -4.96 0.11 3.71
C VAL A 23 -4.23 -0.61 4.84
N ASN A 24 -4.74 -0.48 6.06
CA ASN A 24 -4.11 -1.14 7.20
C ASN A 24 -4.09 -2.66 7.00
N ASP A 25 -5.19 -3.22 6.50
CA ASP A 25 -5.25 -4.66 6.22
C ASP A 25 -4.20 -5.05 5.19
N LEU A 26 -4.04 -4.22 4.17
CA LEU A 26 -3.04 -4.48 3.14
C LEU A 26 -1.63 -4.47 3.71
N LEU A 27 -1.31 -3.47 4.51
CA LEU A 27 0.03 -3.36 5.08
C LEU A 27 0.32 -4.51 6.05
N GLU A 28 -0.68 -4.92 6.83
CA GLU A 28 -0.51 -6.08 7.70
C GLU A 28 -0.25 -7.35 6.90
N GLN A 29 -1.00 -7.53 5.83
CA GLN A 29 -0.84 -8.70 4.99
C GLN A 29 0.56 -8.75 4.36
N LEU A 30 1.09 -7.59 4.00
CA LEU A 30 2.42 -7.49 3.42
C LEU A 30 3.52 -7.42 4.48
N LYS A 31 3.14 -7.39 5.75
CA LYS A 31 4.06 -7.28 6.89
C LYS A 31 4.90 -6.01 6.81
N ILE A 32 4.26 -4.92 6.43
CA ILE A 32 4.89 -3.62 6.34
C ILE A 32 4.39 -2.75 7.49
N ASN A 33 5.32 -2.11 8.19
CA ASN A 33 4.98 -1.20 9.27
C ASN A 33 4.42 0.09 8.66
N PRO A 34 3.16 0.45 8.96
CA PRO A 34 2.55 1.64 8.37
C PRO A 34 3.25 2.94 8.72
N GLU A 35 4.04 2.96 9.78
CA GLU A 35 4.76 4.16 10.17
C GLU A 35 5.97 4.44 9.30
N THR A 36 6.40 3.46 8.50
CA THR A 36 7.60 3.59 7.68
C THR A 36 7.29 3.90 6.22
N VAL A 37 6.03 3.97 5.86
CA VAL A 37 5.65 4.16 4.47
C VAL A 37 4.49 5.14 4.33
N LEU A 38 4.36 5.67 3.12
CA LEU A 38 3.16 6.42 2.72
C LEU A 38 2.49 5.60 1.63
N VAL A 39 1.16 5.57 1.68
CA VAL A 39 0.40 4.88 0.65
C VAL A 39 -0.30 5.95 -0.18
N VAL A 40 -0.15 5.85 -1.49
CA VAL A 40 -0.68 6.83 -2.43
C VAL A 40 -1.67 6.13 -3.36
N ARG A 41 -2.83 6.76 -3.55
CA ARG A 41 -3.83 6.30 -4.50
C ARG A 41 -4.26 7.49 -5.35
N ASN A 42 -4.16 7.36 -6.68
CA ASN A 42 -4.53 8.45 -7.60
C ASN A 42 -3.82 9.77 -7.27
N LYS A 43 -2.53 9.66 -6.97
CA LYS A 43 -1.67 10.80 -6.65
C LYS A 43 -2.02 11.51 -5.34
N GLU A 44 -2.80 10.85 -4.50
CA GLU A 44 -3.15 11.38 -3.18
C GLU A 44 -2.68 10.42 -2.10
N VAL A 45 -2.07 10.97 -1.07
CA VAL A 45 -1.68 10.17 0.08
C VAL A 45 -2.95 9.81 0.85
N ILE A 46 -3.10 8.52 1.14
CA ILE A 46 -4.26 8.06 1.91
C ILE A 46 -3.78 7.46 3.23
N THR A 47 -4.68 7.48 4.21
CA THR A 47 -4.35 6.98 5.54
C THR A 47 -4.63 5.48 5.63
N GLU A 48 -4.19 4.87 6.73
CA GLU A 48 -4.38 3.44 6.92
C GLU A 48 -5.85 3.06 7.15
N ASP A 49 -6.69 4.04 7.46
CA ASP A 49 -8.12 3.81 7.63
C ASP A 49 -8.87 3.77 6.31
N GLU A 50 -8.24 4.18 5.24
CA GLU A 50 -8.91 4.28 3.96
C GLU A 50 -9.35 2.92 3.46
N ILE A 51 -10.59 2.85 2.97
CA ILE A 51 -11.13 1.61 2.42
C ILE A 51 -10.74 1.52 0.95
N LEU A 52 -10.27 0.35 0.56
CA LEU A 52 -9.84 0.10 -0.81
C LEU A 52 -10.95 -0.50 -1.64
N SER A 53 -10.81 -0.42 -2.95
CA SER A 53 -11.79 -0.95 -3.89
C SER A 53 -11.13 -1.97 -4.80
N GLU A 54 -11.95 -2.81 -5.40
CA GLU A 54 -11.46 -3.80 -6.36
C GLU A 54 -10.67 -3.11 -7.47
N ASN A 55 -9.51 -3.67 -7.78
CA ASN A 55 -8.63 -3.17 -8.84
C ASN A 55 -8.00 -1.80 -8.57
N ASP A 56 -7.96 -1.38 -7.31
CA ASP A 56 -7.26 -0.15 -6.97
C ASP A 56 -5.77 -0.28 -7.28
N ASN A 57 -5.18 0.84 -7.68
CA ASN A 57 -3.74 0.94 -7.92
C ASN A 57 -3.14 1.80 -6.84
N LEU A 58 -2.19 1.25 -6.10
CA LEU A 58 -1.56 1.94 -4.99
C LEU A 58 -0.06 2.03 -5.20
N GLN A 59 0.54 3.05 -4.61
CA GLN A 59 1.99 3.17 -4.55
C GLN A 59 2.40 3.19 -3.11
N ILE A 60 3.47 2.49 -2.78
CA ILE A 60 4.02 2.49 -1.44
C ILE A 60 5.38 3.17 -1.49
N LEU A 61 5.49 4.27 -0.75
CA LEU A 61 6.70 5.07 -0.68
C LEU A 61 7.34 4.90 0.68
N SER A 62 8.63 4.62 0.69
CA SER A 62 9.37 4.48 1.93
C SER A 62 9.72 5.88 2.43
N VAL A 63 9.35 6.21 3.67
CA VAL A 63 9.59 7.55 4.19
C VAL A 63 10.63 7.59 5.29
N ILE A 64 11.07 6.45 5.76
CA ILE A 64 12.13 6.39 6.75
C ILE A 64 13.38 5.91 6.06
N SER A 65 14.39 6.76 6.04
CA SER A 65 15.65 6.44 5.42
C SER A 65 16.64 5.98 6.46
N GLY A 66 17.43 4.98 6.10
CA GLY A 66 18.55 4.55 6.90
C GLY A 66 18.21 4.05 8.28
N GLY A 67 17.04 3.84 8.46
CA GLY A 67 16.47 3.23 9.64
C GLY A 67 17.19 3.09 10.83
#